data_2707dabd4ee33af788aacc29a0560da7
#
_entry.id   2707dabd4ee33af788aacc29a0560da7
#
_cell.length_a   1.000
_cell.length_b   1.000
_cell.length_c   1.000
_cell.angle_alpha   90.00
_cell.angle_beta   90.00
_cell.angle_gamma   90.00
#
_symmetry.space_group_name_H-M   'P 1'
#
loop_
_entity.id
_entity.type
_entity.pdbx_description
1 polymer ?
#
loop_
_entity_poly.entity_id
_entity_poly.type
_entity_poly.pdbx_seq_one_letter_code
_entity_poly.pdbx_strand_id
1 'polypeptide(L)'
;QTSQIFAGVAIFITILTLSSIFQNLIYREGSKKDIGNKLLGSITSIVLSNLVLTFIFTILSLLSLPKYVQENIDQSNIVSFYLNSEGVPQQTLEVITGTDLLKVTSRIKELTGSTSISLDESGCLEIPSFTQSKLISKTSETRELFEMVNIERINVNSDPLEFSQTLSNIAENYAKKMYTEGFWCHKDPNNGYLVTERLLEVGYPPPKFIGENLAMASTIYSGHQSLMNSESHRATIIDNEFKRIGLGIVSGPNGLIIVQIF
;
A
#
# COMPACT_ATOMS: atom_id res chain seq x y z
N GLN A 1 -16.98 1.37 1.87
CA GLN A 1 -15.99 1.09 0.79
C GLN A 1 -15.88 -0.41 0.48
N THR A 2 -15.81 -1.30 1.47
CA THR A 2 -15.82 -2.77 1.24
C THR A 2 -17.08 -3.23 0.51
N SER A 3 -18.25 -2.67 0.81
CA SER A 3 -19.51 -3.00 0.12
C SER A 3 -19.49 -2.65 -1.37
N GLN A 4 -18.82 -1.58 -1.78
CA GLN A 4 -18.68 -1.19 -3.20
C GLN A 4 -17.77 -2.12 -3.98
N ILE A 5 -16.68 -2.62 -3.35
CA ILE A 5 -15.80 -3.63 -3.96
C ILE A 5 -16.55 -4.93 -4.19
N PHE A 6 -17.27 -5.41 -3.16
CA PHE A 6 -18.09 -6.62 -3.29
C PHE A 6 -19.19 -6.46 -4.33
N ALA A 7 -19.83 -5.28 -4.40
CA ALA A 7 -20.82 -4.99 -5.42
C ALA A 7 -20.20 -5.01 -6.83
N GLY A 8 -19.06 -4.36 -7.04
CA GLY A 8 -18.34 -4.35 -8.33
C GLY A 8 -17.93 -5.74 -8.78
N VAL A 9 -17.36 -6.55 -7.88
CA VAL A 9 -16.99 -7.95 -8.15
C VAL A 9 -18.24 -8.80 -8.47
N ALA A 10 -19.32 -8.65 -7.71
CA ALA A 10 -20.56 -9.36 -7.96
C ALA A 10 -21.18 -9.00 -9.31
N ILE A 11 -21.22 -7.71 -9.66
CA ILE A 11 -21.69 -7.24 -10.97
C ILE A 11 -20.85 -7.84 -12.10
N PHE A 12 -19.51 -7.83 -11.95
CA PHE A 12 -18.61 -8.39 -12.95
C PHE A 12 -18.83 -9.89 -13.15
N ILE A 13 -18.94 -10.68 -12.07
CA ILE A 13 -19.26 -12.13 -12.14
C ILE A 13 -20.62 -12.35 -12.79
N THR A 14 -21.61 -11.52 -12.47
CA THR A 14 -22.96 -11.62 -13.06
C THR A 14 -22.93 -11.38 -14.57
N ILE A 15 -22.17 -10.38 -15.03
CA ILE A 15 -21.99 -10.09 -16.45
C ILE A 15 -21.30 -11.24 -17.18
N LEU A 16 -20.23 -11.84 -16.58
CA LEU A 16 -19.56 -13.00 -17.14
C LEU A 16 -20.51 -14.20 -17.30
N THR A 17 -21.32 -14.47 -16.27
CA THR A 17 -22.27 -15.59 -16.30
C THR A 17 -23.40 -15.36 -17.30
N LEU A 18 -23.97 -14.15 -17.36
CA LEU A 18 -24.97 -13.77 -18.36
C LEU A 18 -24.42 -13.84 -19.79
N SER A 19 -23.19 -13.37 -20.01
CA SER A 19 -22.52 -13.47 -21.32
C SER A 19 -22.31 -14.92 -21.74
N SER A 20 -21.91 -15.80 -20.83
CA SER A 20 -21.77 -17.24 -21.09
C SER A 20 -23.11 -17.89 -21.41
N ILE A 21 -24.18 -17.55 -20.68
CA ILE A 21 -25.54 -18.03 -20.95
C ILE A 21 -26.04 -17.52 -22.31
N PHE A 22 -25.82 -16.25 -22.62
CA PHE A 22 -26.20 -15.65 -23.90
C PHE A 22 -25.45 -16.27 -25.09
N GLN A 23 -24.15 -16.51 -24.94
CA GLN A 23 -23.37 -17.24 -25.94
C GLN A 23 -23.90 -18.67 -26.16
N ASN A 24 -24.22 -19.38 -25.08
CA ASN A 24 -24.80 -20.74 -25.17
C ASN A 24 -26.19 -20.73 -25.82
N LEU A 25 -27.03 -19.72 -25.55
CA LEU A 25 -28.33 -19.58 -26.19
C LEU A 25 -28.22 -19.33 -27.70
N ILE A 26 -27.36 -18.37 -28.09
CA ILE A 26 -27.09 -18.08 -29.52
C ILE A 26 -26.53 -19.30 -30.24
N TYR A 27 -25.63 -20.08 -29.59
CA TYR A 27 -25.04 -21.27 -30.18
C TYR A 27 -26.04 -22.41 -30.31
N ARG A 28 -27.08 -22.47 -29.48
CA ARG A 28 -28.08 -23.53 -29.45
C ARG A 28 -29.21 -23.32 -30.47
N GLU A 29 -29.51 -22.06 -30.82
CA GLU A 29 -30.54 -21.70 -31.81
C GLU A 29 -30.04 -21.63 -33.26
N GLY A 30 -28.69 -21.62 -33.46
CA GLY A 30 -28.07 -21.32 -34.75
C GLY A 30 -27.94 -22.51 -35.70
N SER A 31 -29.01 -23.01 -36.24
CA SER A 31 -28.91 -24.04 -37.32
C SER A 31 -28.65 -23.45 -38.72
N LYS A 32 -28.45 -22.14 -38.87
CA LYS A 32 -28.00 -21.53 -40.14
C LYS A 32 -26.71 -20.74 -39.89
N LYS A 33 -25.65 -21.13 -40.58
CA LYS A 33 -24.32 -20.51 -40.59
C LYS A 33 -24.38 -19.09 -41.22
N ASP A 34 -24.93 -18.15 -40.52
CA ASP A 34 -24.91 -16.75 -40.93
C ASP A 34 -23.56 -16.12 -40.52
N ILE A 35 -22.85 -15.56 -41.51
CA ILE A 35 -21.55 -14.88 -41.29
C ILE A 35 -21.69 -13.75 -40.28
N GLY A 36 -22.86 -13.07 -40.25
CA GLY A 36 -23.15 -12.02 -39.28
C GLY A 36 -23.10 -12.47 -37.83
N ASN A 37 -23.66 -13.65 -37.52
CA ASN A 37 -23.65 -14.20 -36.17
C ASN A 37 -22.24 -14.62 -35.69
N LYS A 38 -21.39 -15.10 -36.62
CA LYS A 38 -19.99 -15.43 -36.33
C LYS A 38 -19.17 -14.17 -36.05
N LEU A 39 -19.39 -13.11 -36.86
CA LEU A 39 -18.70 -11.83 -36.69
C LEU A 39 -19.09 -11.18 -35.35
N LEU A 40 -20.36 -11.15 -35.03
CA LEU A 40 -20.88 -10.62 -33.77
C LEU A 40 -20.34 -11.41 -32.56
N GLY A 41 -20.34 -12.74 -32.63
CA GLY A 41 -19.77 -13.60 -31.60
C GLY A 41 -18.28 -13.38 -31.41
N SER A 42 -17.52 -13.18 -32.48
CA SER A 42 -16.08 -12.88 -32.40
C SER A 42 -15.80 -11.53 -31.73
N ILE A 43 -16.54 -10.47 -32.11
CA ILE A 43 -16.41 -9.14 -31.50
C ILE A 43 -16.74 -9.21 -30.00
N THR A 44 -17.85 -9.87 -29.65
CA THR A 44 -18.27 -10.02 -28.24
C THR A 44 -17.21 -10.77 -27.42
N SER A 45 -16.62 -11.81 -28.00
CA SER A 45 -15.55 -12.59 -27.34
C SER A 45 -14.28 -11.75 -27.13
N ILE A 46 -13.90 -10.92 -28.08
CA ILE A 46 -12.74 -10.03 -27.97
C ILE A 46 -12.97 -9.00 -26.85
N VAL A 47 -14.14 -8.35 -26.84
CA VAL A 47 -14.49 -7.37 -25.80
C VAL A 47 -14.49 -8.02 -24.42
N LEU A 48 -15.12 -9.19 -24.28
CA LEU A 48 -15.17 -9.91 -23.03
C LEU A 48 -13.79 -10.33 -22.54
N SER A 49 -12.94 -10.85 -23.43
CA SER A 49 -11.56 -11.24 -23.10
C SER A 49 -10.74 -10.05 -22.61
N ASN A 50 -10.89 -8.89 -23.23
CA ASN A 50 -10.23 -7.66 -22.77
C ASN A 50 -10.73 -7.23 -21.39
N LEU A 51 -12.02 -7.30 -21.10
CA LEU A 51 -12.57 -7.00 -19.78
C LEU A 51 -12.04 -7.95 -18.71
N VAL A 52 -11.98 -9.25 -19.01
CA VAL A 52 -11.43 -10.26 -18.10
C VAL A 52 -9.96 -9.98 -17.81
N LEU A 53 -9.16 -9.69 -18.83
CA LEU A 53 -7.75 -9.35 -18.66
C LEU A 53 -7.57 -8.07 -17.85
N THR A 54 -8.36 -7.03 -18.13
CA THR A 54 -8.34 -5.78 -17.35
C THR A 54 -8.61 -6.07 -15.87
N PHE A 55 -9.66 -6.82 -15.57
CA PHE A 55 -10.01 -7.19 -14.21
C PHE A 55 -8.90 -8.02 -13.53
N ILE A 56 -8.34 -9.02 -14.22
CA ILE A 56 -7.24 -9.86 -13.70
C ILE A 56 -6.02 -8.99 -13.39
N PHE A 57 -5.57 -8.13 -14.30
CA PHE A 57 -4.42 -7.27 -14.05
C PHE A 57 -4.69 -6.26 -12.93
N THR A 58 -5.91 -5.72 -12.85
CA THR A 58 -6.31 -4.85 -11.73
C THR A 58 -6.25 -5.58 -10.40
N ILE A 59 -6.72 -6.83 -10.30
CA ILE A 59 -6.60 -7.63 -9.07
C ILE A 59 -5.15 -8.04 -8.79
N LEU A 60 -4.39 -8.46 -9.82
CA LEU A 60 -2.96 -8.78 -9.67
C LEU A 60 -2.15 -7.58 -9.20
N SER A 61 -2.56 -6.36 -9.56
CA SER A 61 -1.92 -5.15 -9.05
C SER A 61 -2.05 -4.99 -7.53
N LEU A 62 -2.95 -5.70 -6.84
CA LEU A 62 -3.03 -5.75 -5.37
C LEU A 62 -1.92 -6.59 -4.73
N LEU A 63 -1.31 -7.51 -5.46
CA LEU A 63 -0.33 -8.41 -4.90
C LEU A 63 1.03 -7.71 -4.72
N SER A 64 1.64 -7.93 -3.56
CA SER A 64 3.04 -7.56 -3.32
C SER A 64 3.94 -8.60 -3.97
N LEU A 65 4.45 -8.28 -5.16
CA LEU A 65 5.30 -9.18 -5.92
C LEU A 65 6.78 -8.92 -5.61
N PRO A 66 7.65 -9.94 -5.72
CA PRO A 66 9.09 -9.75 -5.62
C PRO A 66 9.58 -8.66 -6.59
N LYS A 67 10.56 -7.87 -6.16
CA LYS A 67 11.06 -6.68 -6.90
C LYS A 67 11.35 -6.99 -8.38
N TYR A 68 12.05 -8.09 -8.67
CA TYR A 68 12.39 -8.46 -10.05
C TYR A 68 11.15 -8.75 -10.90
N VAL A 69 10.06 -9.28 -10.31
CA VAL A 69 8.79 -9.53 -11.00
C VAL A 69 8.07 -8.20 -11.25
N GLN A 70 8.05 -7.33 -10.24
CA GLN A 70 7.44 -6.01 -10.34
C GLN A 70 8.10 -5.17 -11.45
N GLU A 71 9.43 -5.12 -11.50
CA GLU A 71 10.18 -4.39 -12.53
C GLU A 71 9.86 -4.89 -13.96
N ASN A 72 9.74 -6.21 -14.14
CA ASN A 72 9.34 -6.77 -15.44
C ASN A 72 7.89 -6.45 -15.81
N ILE A 73 7.00 -6.40 -14.83
CA ILE A 73 5.59 -6.02 -15.02
C ILE A 73 5.48 -4.55 -15.40
N ASP A 74 6.16 -3.67 -14.67
CA ASP A 74 6.14 -2.22 -14.88
C ASP A 74 6.74 -1.83 -16.25
N GLN A 75 7.69 -2.61 -16.77
CA GLN A 75 8.26 -2.44 -18.11
C GLN A 75 7.43 -3.05 -19.23
N SER A 76 6.37 -3.82 -18.90
CA SER A 76 5.53 -4.48 -19.89
C SER A 76 4.53 -3.52 -20.52
N ASN A 77 4.66 -3.25 -21.82
CA ASN A 77 3.70 -2.46 -22.59
C ASN A 77 2.27 -3.05 -22.52
N ILE A 78 2.13 -4.37 -22.43
CA ILE A 78 0.84 -5.04 -22.34
C ILE A 78 0.19 -4.72 -20.99
N VAL A 79 0.91 -4.88 -19.89
CA VAL A 79 0.39 -4.61 -18.54
C VAL A 79 0.08 -3.12 -18.40
N SER A 80 0.97 -2.24 -18.86
CA SER A 80 0.77 -0.79 -18.89
C SER A 80 -0.51 -0.40 -19.64
N PHE A 81 -0.80 -1.04 -20.77
CA PHE A 81 -2.05 -0.79 -21.52
C PHE A 81 -3.30 -1.11 -20.69
N TYR A 82 -3.29 -2.23 -19.94
CA TYR A 82 -4.44 -2.64 -19.14
C TYR A 82 -4.56 -1.90 -17.79
N LEU A 83 -3.46 -1.40 -17.24
CA LEU A 83 -3.42 -0.66 -15.97
C LEU A 83 -3.41 0.86 -16.14
N ASN A 84 -3.48 1.39 -17.37
CA ASN A 84 -3.61 2.82 -17.58
C ASN A 84 -5.02 3.29 -17.18
N SER A 85 -5.11 4.12 -16.14
CA SER A 85 -6.38 4.66 -15.61
C SER A 85 -7.17 5.48 -16.65
N GLU A 86 -6.47 6.13 -17.57
CA GLU A 86 -7.08 6.90 -18.67
C GLU A 86 -7.30 6.06 -19.94
N GLY A 87 -6.89 4.79 -19.89
CA GLY A 87 -7.01 3.87 -21.02
C GLY A 87 -8.41 3.27 -21.17
N VAL A 88 -8.77 2.97 -22.43
CA VAL A 88 -10.07 2.36 -22.77
C VAL A 88 -10.41 1.12 -21.92
N PRO A 89 -9.47 0.20 -21.61
CA PRO A 89 -9.78 -0.98 -20.78
C PRO A 89 -10.32 -0.59 -19.39
N GLN A 90 -9.64 0.33 -18.69
CA GLN A 90 -10.03 0.73 -17.34
C GLN A 90 -11.31 1.57 -17.33
N GLN A 91 -11.47 2.51 -18.26
CA GLN A 91 -12.70 3.29 -18.40
C GLN A 91 -13.92 2.39 -18.69
N THR A 92 -13.74 1.37 -19.52
CA THR A 92 -14.80 0.39 -19.80
C THR A 92 -15.16 -0.42 -18.55
N LEU A 93 -14.15 -0.85 -17.79
CA LEU A 93 -14.36 -1.57 -16.54
C LEU A 93 -15.07 -0.69 -15.52
N GLU A 94 -14.69 0.58 -15.40
CA GLU A 94 -15.32 1.57 -14.51
C GLU A 94 -16.79 1.80 -14.86
N VAL A 95 -17.11 1.99 -16.14
CA VAL A 95 -18.50 2.15 -16.62
C VAL A 95 -19.35 0.92 -16.24
N ILE A 96 -18.81 -0.28 -16.39
CA ILE A 96 -19.53 -1.53 -16.11
C ILE A 96 -19.70 -1.77 -14.61
N THR A 97 -18.66 -1.52 -13.80
CA THR A 97 -18.67 -1.79 -12.36
C THR A 97 -19.20 -0.63 -11.54
N GLY A 98 -19.35 0.56 -12.14
CA GLY A 98 -19.71 1.82 -11.45
C GLY A 98 -18.61 2.30 -10.49
N THR A 99 -17.38 1.77 -10.59
CA THR A 99 -16.30 2.07 -9.64
C THR A 99 -14.95 2.01 -10.34
N ASP A 100 -14.12 3.04 -10.13
CA ASP A 100 -12.70 3.00 -10.50
C ASP A 100 -11.96 1.99 -9.61
N LEU A 101 -11.88 0.75 -10.10
CA LEU A 101 -11.25 -0.34 -9.36
C LEU A 101 -9.74 -0.15 -9.18
N LEU A 102 -9.05 0.51 -10.12
CA LEU A 102 -7.63 0.85 -9.96
C LEU A 102 -7.40 1.80 -8.80
N LYS A 103 -8.22 2.83 -8.68
CA LYS A 103 -8.16 3.77 -7.55
C LYS A 103 -8.50 3.09 -6.23
N VAL A 104 -9.44 2.14 -6.24
CA VAL A 104 -9.75 1.33 -5.06
C VAL A 104 -8.57 0.41 -4.72
N THR A 105 -7.97 -0.26 -5.70
CA THR A 105 -6.82 -1.15 -5.47
C THR A 105 -5.60 -0.38 -4.99
N SER A 106 -5.31 0.81 -5.53
CA SER A 106 -4.22 1.67 -5.04
C SER A 106 -4.46 2.09 -3.60
N ARG A 107 -5.69 2.48 -3.25
CA ARG A 107 -6.05 2.80 -1.87
C ARG A 107 -5.95 1.62 -0.90
N ILE A 108 -6.29 0.41 -1.35
CA ILE A 108 -6.08 -0.80 -0.54
C ILE A 108 -4.59 -1.05 -0.34
N LYS A 109 -3.78 -0.91 -1.38
CA LYS A 109 -2.31 -0.99 -1.28
C LYS A 109 -1.77 0.04 -0.29
N GLU A 110 -2.22 1.26 -0.35
CA GLU A 110 -1.90 2.32 0.60
C GLU A 110 -2.23 1.90 2.04
N LEU A 111 -3.43 1.39 2.25
CA LEU A 111 -3.91 0.97 3.57
C LEU A 111 -3.23 -0.32 4.08
N THR A 112 -2.76 -1.19 3.20
CA THR A 112 -2.12 -2.46 3.57
C THR A 112 -0.59 -2.38 3.61
N GLY A 113 -0.01 -1.21 3.32
CA GLY A 113 1.43 -1.02 3.29
C GLY A 113 2.14 -1.81 2.20
N SER A 114 1.39 -2.28 1.20
CA SER A 114 1.94 -2.96 0.02
C SER A 114 2.51 -1.97 -1.01
N THR A 115 2.23 -0.69 -0.84
CA THR A 115 2.94 0.42 -1.49
C THR A 115 3.56 1.27 -0.39
N SER A 116 4.85 1.49 -0.50
CA SER A 116 5.52 2.54 0.23
C SER A 116 4.97 3.87 -0.29
N ILE A 117 4.09 4.50 0.45
CA ILE A 117 3.97 5.92 0.33
C ILE A 117 5.20 6.47 1.05
N SER A 118 6.26 6.75 0.31
CA SER A 118 7.24 7.71 0.76
C SER A 118 6.53 9.05 0.69
N LEU A 119 6.00 9.50 1.82
CA LEU A 119 5.58 10.89 1.92
C LEU A 119 6.86 11.70 1.81
N ASP A 120 6.96 12.55 0.79
CA ASP A 120 7.86 13.69 0.85
C ASP A 120 7.67 14.36 2.20
N GLU A 121 8.73 14.89 2.79
CA GLU A 121 8.73 15.52 4.13
C GLU A 121 7.59 16.54 4.35
N SER A 122 6.94 17.00 3.30
CA SER A 122 5.84 17.96 3.29
C SER A 122 4.44 17.34 3.20
N GLY A 123 4.31 16.03 2.90
CA GLY A 123 3.03 15.36 2.71
C GLY A 123 2.34 14.97 4.01
N CYS A 124 1.03 15.19 4.10
CA CYS A 124 0.18 14.71 5.19
C CYS A 124 -1.06 14.04 4.62
N LEU A 125 -1.34 12.82 5.05
CA LEU A 125 -2.54 12.08 4.65
C LEU A 125 -3.55 12.07 5.78
N GLU A 126 -4.80 12.34 5.46
CA GLU A 126 -5.91 12.08 6.37
C GLU A 126 -6.22 10.58 6.39
N ILE A 127 -6.25 10.00 7.57
CA ILE A 127 -6.67 8.62 7.81
C ILE A 127 -7.87 8.62 8.77
N PRO A 128 -8.71 7.57 8.77
CA PRO A 128 -9.78 7.47 9.76
C PRO A 128 -9.22 7.50 11.19
N SER A 129 -9.81 8.33 12.05
CA SER A 129 -9.45 8.38 13.47
C SER A 129 -10.05 7.19 14.24
N PHE A 130 -9.33 6.71 15.25
CA PHE A 130 -9.74 5.57 16.07
C PHE A 130 -9.54 5.86 17.54
N THR A 131 -10.42 5.30 18.37
CA THR A 131 -10.27 5.39 19.82
C THR A 131 -9.05 4.59 20.29
N GLN A 132 -8.35 5.08 21.29
CA GLN A 132 -7.15 4.45 21.86
C GLN A 132 -7.37 3.00 22.28
N SER A 133 -8.59 2.63 22.69
CA SER A 133 -8.95 1.25 23.08
C SER A 133 -8.89 0.23 21.93
N LYS A 134 -8.83 0.68 20.69
CA LYS A 134 -8.67 -0.17 19.50
C LYS A 134 -7.22 -0.30 19.04
N LEU A 135 -6.29 0.36 19.70
CA LEU A 135 -4.88 0.38 19.34
C LEU A 135 -4.08 -0.58 20.22
N ILE A 136 -3.20 -1.33 19.60
CA ILE A 136 -2.34 -2.32 20.29
C ILE A 136 -0.89 -2.01 19.97
N SER A 137 -0.11 -1.72 21.02
CA SER A 137 1.35 -1.60 20.93
C SER A 137 1.98 -2.97 20.68
N LYS A 138 2.90 -3.05 19.73
CA LYS A 138 3.49 -4.29 19.23
C LYS A 138 4.94 -4.46 19.71
N THR A 139 5.11 -4.70 21.02
CA THR A 139 6.45 -4.79 21.66
C THR A 139 7.31 -5.94 21.15
N SER A 140 6.72 -7.10 20.81
CA SER A 140 7.46 -8.23 20.24
C SER A 140 7.99 -7.90 18.84
N GLU A 141 7.15 -7.28 18.03
CA GLU A 141 7.50 -6.87 16.68
C GLU A 141 8.54 -5.73 16.66
N THR A 142 8.58 -4.90 17.71
CA THR A 142 9.62 -3.86 17.88
C THR A 142 11.02 -4.46 17.94
N ARG A 143 11.19 -5.56 18.69
CA ARG A 143 12.49 -6.25 18.77
C ARG A 143 12.88 -6.85 17.42
N GLU A 144 11.94 -7.52 16.76
CA GLU A 144 12.17 -8.14 15.46
C GLU A 144 12.54 -7.09 14.41
N LEU A 145 11.83 -5.96 14.36
CA LEU A 145 12.16 -4.86 13.45
C LEU A 145 13.55 -4.26 13.75
N PHE A 146 13.93 -4.14 15.01
CA PHE A 146 15.28 -3.68 15.41
C PHE A 146 16.38 -4.60 14.87
N GLU A 147 16.17 -5.91 14.95
CA GLU A 147 17.10 -6.89 14.39
C GLU A 147 17.18 -6.78 12.86
N MET A 148 16.04 -6.64 12.18
CA MET A 148 15.97 -6.44 10.71
C MET A 148 16.75 -5.20 10.28
N VAL A 149 16.57 -4.06 10.95
CA VAL A 149 17.32 -2.81 10.68
C VAL A 149 18.82 -3.03 10.82
N ASN A 150 19.27 -3.69 11.89
CA ASN A 150 20.69 -3.92 12.09
C ASN A 150 21.29 -4.93 11.11
N ILE A 151 20.53 -5.91 10.65
CA ILE A 151 20.94 -6.81 9.56
C ILE A 151 21.22 -6.02 8.28
N GLU A 152 20.32 -5.10 7.89
CA GLU A 152 20.54 -4.26 6.71
C GLU A 152 21.77 -3.39 6.82
N ARG A 153 22.03 -2.83 8.00
CA ARG A 153 23.24 -2.02 8.27
C ARG A 153 24.51 -2.85 8.14
N ILE A 154 24.54 -4.04 8.76
CA ILE A 154 25.69 -4.95 8.68
C ILE A 154 25.95 -5.34 7.21
N ASN A 155 24.93 -5.62 6.44
CA ASN A 155 25.03 -5.99 5.02
C ASN A 155 25.72 -4.92 4.15
N VAL A 156 25.68 -3.66 4.58
CA VAL A 156 26.34 -2.54 3.88
C VAL A 156 27.57 -1.99 4.61
N ASN A 157 28.09 -2.72 5.62
CA ASN A 157 29.20 -2.32 6.48
C ASN A 157 28.95 -1.02 7.28
N SER A 158 27.72 -0.77 7.67
CA SER A 158 27.35 0.27 8.64
C SER A 158 27.35 -0.29 10.06
N ASP A 159 27.74 0.53 11.05
CA ASP A 159 27.73 0.13 12.47
C ASP A 159 26.30 -0.19 12.92
N PRO A 160 26.06 -1.28 13.67
CA PRO A 160 24.76 -1.53 14.29
C PRO A 160 24.32 -0.40 15.20
N LEU A 161 23.01 -0.11 15.21
CA LEU A 161 22.42 0.86 16.11
C LEU A 161 22.18 0.28 17.49
N GLU A 162 22.24 1.13 18.52
CA GLU A 162 21.80 0.80 19.88
C GLU A 162 20.29 1.07 20.02
N PHE A 163 19.58 0.19 20.68
CA PHE A 163 18.16 0.40 20.96
C PHE A 163 17.95 1.45 22.06
N SER A 164 17.10 2.44 21.80
CA SER A 164 16.75 3.47 22.77
C SER A 164 15.29 3.36 23.19
N GLN A 165 15.06 2.96 24.43
CA GLN A 165 13.69 2.87 24.97
C GLN A 165 12.99 4.24 25.00
N THR A 166 13.75 5.31 25.29
CA THR A 166 13.17 6.67 25.32
C THR A 166 12.69 7.10 23.93
N LEU A 167 13.50 6.92 22.88
CA LEU A 167 13.09 7.20 21.51
C LEU A 167 11.93 6.29 21.09
N SER A 168 11.92 5.02 21.52
CA SER A 168 10.82 4.11 21.23
C SER A 168 9.49 4.55 21.85
N ASN A 169 9.51 5.05 23.07
CA ASN A 169 8.32 5.58 23.71
C ASN A 169 7.77 6.81 22.95
N ILE A 170 8.65 7.70 22.48
CA ILE A 170 8.26 8.86 21.67
C ILE A 170 7.67 8.42 20.34
N ALA A 171 8.33 7.46 19.67
CA ALA A 171 7.87 6.90 18.40
C ALA A 171 6.49 6.22 18.55
N GLU A 172 6.30 5.43 19.60
CA GLU A 172 5.02 4.76 19.87
C GLU A 172 3.90 5.74 20.19
N ASN A 173 4.18 6.77 21.00
CA ASN A 173 3.20 7.81 21.30
C ASN A 173 2.79 8.57 20.05
N TYR A 174 3.72 8.83 19.15
CA TYR A 174 3.41 9.49 17.88
C TYR A 174 2.59 8.60 16.95
N ALA A 175 2.91 7.31 16.86
CA ALA A 175 2.10 6.34 16.13
C ALA A 175 0.65 6.26 16.66
N LYS A 176 0.48 6.26 17.99
CA LYS A 176 -0.85 6.32 18.63
C LYS A 176 -1.57 7.63 18.29
N LYS A 177 -0.88 8.76 18.36
CA LYS A 177 -1.44 10.08 18.04
C LYS A 177 -1.94 10.13 16.60
N MET A 178 -1.15 9.66 15.65
CA MET A 178 -1.57 9.59 14.24
C MET A 178 -2.90 8.82 14.09
N TYR A 179 -3.06 7.69 14.76
CA TYR A 179 -4.32 6.95 14.73
C TYR A 179 -5.47 7.65 15.45
N THR A 180 -5.22 8.25 16.62
CA THR A 180 -6.30 8.87 17.39
C THR A 180 -6.78 10.18 16.80
N GLU A 181 -5.91 10.92 16.16
CA GLU A 181 -6.22 12.23 15.58
C GLU A 181 -6.49 12.17 14.06
N GLY A 182 -6.29 11.01 13.43
CA GLY A 182 -6.71 10.76 12.05
C GLY A 182 -5.80 11.36 10.98
N PHE A 183 -4.50 11.35 11.22
CA PHE A 183 -3.50 11.81 10.24
C PHE A 183 -2.31 10.83 10.15
N TRP A 184 -1.55 10.92 9.06
CA TRP A 184 -0.28 10.22 8.89
C TRP A 184 0.71 11.14 8.18
N CYS A 185 1.67 11.68 8.90
CA CYS A 185 2.70 12.59 8.41
C CYS A 185 3.83 12.82 9.43
N HIS A 186 4.96 13.33 8.95
CA HIS A 186 6.11 13.70 9.80
C HIS A 186 5.81 14.90 10.69
N LYS A 187 5.16 15.91 10.13
CA LYS A 187 4.77 17.13 10.85
C LYS A 187 3.35 16.96 11.38
N ASP A 188 3.21 17.04 12.69
CA ASP A 188 1.90 17.02 13.35
C ASP A 188 1.03 18.20 12.87
N PRO A 189 -0.12 17.96 12.25
CA PRO A 189 -0.94 19.03 11.68
C PRO A 189 -1.60 19.91 12.76
N ASN A 190 -1.71 19.43 13.99
CA ASN A 190 -2.42 20.14 15.06
C ASN A 190 -1.53 21.13 15.82
N ASN A 191 -0.23 20.82 15.98
CA ASN A 191 0.71 21.70 16.71
C ASN A 191 1.94 22.10 15.88
N GLY A 192 2.11 21.54 14.68
CA GLY A 192 3.22 21.82 13.80
C GLY A 192 4.54 21.16 14.18
N TYR A 193 4.55 20.22 15.13
CA TYR A 193 5.75 19.59 15.65
C TYR A 193 6.30 18.53 14.70
N LEU A 194 7.60 18.60 14.45
CA LEU A 194 8.42 17.53 13.90
C LEU A 194 8.99 16.67 15.03
N VAL A 195 9.79 15.69 14.70
CA VAL A 195 10.43 14.79 15.67
C VAL A 195 11.28 15.55 16.70
N THR A 196 11.95 16.63 16.31
CA THR A 196 12.77 17.46 17.19
C THR A 196 11.96 18.08 18.34
N GLU A 197 10.81 18.69 18.04
CA GLU A 197 9.95 19.29 19.04
C GLU A 197 9.34 18.23 19.98
N ARG A 198 8.98 17.05 19.43
CA ARG A 198 8.50 15.92 20.23
C ARG A 198 9.54 15.38 21.23
N LEU A 199 10.84 15.42 20.86
CA LEU A 199 11.93 15.11 21.78
C LEU A 199 12.04 16.15 22.90
N LEU A 200 11.98 17.43 22.55
CA LEU A 200 12.08 18.54 23.51
C LEU A 200 10.93 18.50 24.53
N GLU A 201 9.70 18.17 24.13
CA GLU A 201 8.55 18.05 25.02
C GLU A 201 8.76 17.08 26.18
N VAL A 202 9.50 16.00 25.94
CA VAL A 202 9.80 15.00 26.99
C VAL A 202 11.15 15.25 27.68
N GLY A 203 11.78 16.40 27.42
CA GLY A 203 13.07 16.76 27.99
C GLY A 203 14.25 15.95 27.45
N TYR A 204 14.10 15.30 26.29
CA TYR A 204 15.19 14.63 25.62
C TYR A 204 15.98 15.65 24.80
N PRO A 205 17.28 15.84 25.08
CA PRO A 205 18.08 16.80 24.31
C PRO A 205 18.19 16.30 22.88
N PRO A 206 17.86 17.12 21.87
CA PRO A 206 17.95 16.70 20.47
C PRO A 206 19.41 16.38 20.13
N PRO A 207 19.68 15.23 19.48
CA PRO A 207 21.02 14.91 19.01
C PRO A 207 21.42 15.84 17.87
N LYS A 208 22.72 15.81 17.51
CA LYS A 208 23.25 16.61 16.39
C LYS A 208 22.58 16.26 15.07
N PHE A 209 22.31 14.98 14.88
CA PHE A 209 21.59 14.44 13.73
C PHE A 209 20.35 13.70 14.23
N ILE A 210 19.25 13.89 13.55
CA ILE A 210 17.99 13.22 13.83
C ILE A 210 17.34 12.83 12.52
N GLY A 211 16.81 11.62 12.48
CA GLY A 211 16.04 11.10 11.35
C GLY A 211 14.73 10.49 11.82
N GLU A 212 13.72 10.55 10.98
CA GLU A 212 12.45 9.88 11.22
C GLU A 212 12.01 9.17 9.94
N ASN A 213 11.66 7.90 10.06
CA ASN A 213 10.99 7.15 9.01
C ASN A 213 9.58 6.78 9.46
N LEU A 214 8.63 6.88 8.55
CA LEU A 214 7.24 6.48 8.76
C LEU A 214 6.83 5.43 7.73
N ALA A 215 6.20 4.36 8.19
CA ALA A 215 5.55 3.39 7.31
C ALA A 215 4.15 3.03 7.83
N MET A 216 3.23 2.82 6.90
CA MET A 216 1.94 2.19 7.17
C MET A 216 1.92 0.85 6.43
N ALA A 217 1.64 -0.25 7.15
CA ALA A 217 1.84 -1.58 6.61
C ALA A 217 0.90 -2.61 7.25
N SER A 218 0.71 -3.75 6.59
CA SER A 218 -0.02 -4.89 7.17
C SER A 218 0.83 -5.71 8.12
N THR A 219 2.16 -5.73 7.91
CA THR A 219 3.15 -6.45 8.74
C THR A 219 4.42 -5.63 8.89
N ILE A 220 5.24 -5.94 9.88
CA ILE A 220 6.57 -5.30 10.04
C ILE A 220 7.48 -5.59 8.84
N TYR A 221 7.37 -6.77 8.23
CA TYR A 221 8.14 -7.14 7.05
C TYR A 221 7.82 -6.26 5.85
N SER A 222 6.53 -6.09 5.54
CA SER A 222 6.10 -5.21 4.43
C SER A 222 6.46 -3.75 4.70
N GLY A 223 6.34 -3.28 5.94
CA GLY A 223 6.77 -1.93 6.34
C GLY A 223 8.27 -1.72 6.20
N HIS A 224 9.08 -2.65 6.69
CA HIS A 224 10.54 -2.61 6.56
C HIS A 224 10.99 -2.65 5.09
N GLN A 225 10.45 -3.56 4.30
CA GLN A 225 10.73 -3.64 2.87
C GLN A 225 10.37 -2.34 2.12
N SER A 226 9.24 -1.75 2.50
CA SER A 226 8.80 -0.47 1.98
C SER A 226 9.83 0.64 2.24
N LEU A 227 10.30 0.76 3.47
CA LEU A 227 11.33 1.72 3.85
C LEU A 227 12.66 1.45 3.13
N MET A 228 13.07 0.19 3.02
CA MET A 228 14.32 -0.19 2.33
C MET A 228 14.25 0.01 0.80
N ASN A 229 13.08 -0.05 0.20
CA ASN A 229 12.89 0.22 -1.23
C ASN A 229 12.81 1.71 -1.57
N SER A 230 12.58 2.57 -0.59
CA SER A 230 12.62 4.03 -0.72
C SER A 230 14.05 4.54 -0.53
N GLU A 231 14.59 5.28 -1.49
CA GLU A 231 15.97 5.79 -1.45
C GLU A 231 16.23 6.64 -0.20
N SER A 232 15.34 7.57 0.13
CA SER A 232 15.46 8.48 1.28
C SER A 232 15.39 7.72 2.62
N HIS A 233 14.38 6.85 2.79
CA HIS A 233 14.23 6.09 4.03
C HIS A 233 15.37 5.08 4.23
N ARG A 234 15.78 4.42 3.14
CA ARG A 234 16.93 3.51 3.17
C ARG A 234 18.20 4.26 3.55
N ALA A 235 18.44 5.46 2.98
CA ALA A 235 19.59 6.27 3.33
C ALA A 235 19.62 6.55 4.84
N THR A 236 18.49 6.93 5.45
CA THR A 236 18.38 7.11 6.90
C THR A 236 18.70 5.82 7.68
N ILE A 237 18.17 4.67 7.24
CA ILE A 237 18.41 3.38 7.93
C ILE A 237 19.88 3.01 7.97
N ILE A 238 20.61 3.23 6.88
CA ILE A 238 22.03 2.79 6.75
C ILE A 238 23.07 3.86 7.07
N ASP A 239 22.65 5.08 7.45
CA ASP A 239 23.55 6.18 7.72
C ASP A 239 24.37 5.96 9.00
N ASN A 240 25.70 6.03 8.89
CA ASN A 240 26.63 5.85 10.02
C ASN A 240 26.68 7.03 11.02
N GLU A 241 26.08 8.16 10.70
CA GLU A 241 25.97 9.28 11.65
C GLU A 241 25.01 8.92 12.80
N PHE A 242 24.02 8.07 12.55
CA PHE A 242 23.12 7.57 13.60
C PHE A 242 23.76 6.45 14.40
N LYS A 243 23.58 6.51 15.73
CA LYS A 243 24.09 5.52 16.68
C LYS A 243 23.00 4.82 17.48
N ARG A 244 21.81 5.40 17.50
CA ARG A 244 20.67 4.87 18.26
C ARG A 244 19.42 4.87 17.41
N ILE A 245 18.50 3.99 17.77
CA ILE A 245 17.17 3.95 17.16
C ILE A 245 16.10 3.72 18.23
N GLY A 246 14.98 4.42 18.07
CA GLY A 246 13.73 4.12 18.74
C GLY A 246 12.69 3.68 17.74
N LEU A 247 11.92 2.65 18.10
CA LEU A 247 10.91 2.04 17.24
C LEU A 247 9.55 2.05 17.92
N GLY A 248 8.56 2.64 17.30
CA GLY A 248 7.16 2.61 17.69
C GLY A 248 6.32 1.86 16.67
N ILE A 249 5.64 0.79 17.10
CA ILE A 249 4.76 -0.01 16.24
C ILE A 249 3.40 -0.10 16.91
N VAL A 250 2.39 0.44 16.25
CA VAL A 250 1.02 0.44 16.74
C VAL A 250 0.11 -0.19 15.69
N SER A 251 -0.60 -1.24 16.11
CA SER A 251 -1.64 -1.88 15.30
C SER A 251 -2.97 -1.20 15.54
N GLY A 252 -3.64 -0.87 14.46
CA GLY A 252 -4.99 -0.34 14.43
C GLY A 252 -5.83 -1.02 13.35
N PRO A 253 -7.07 -0.58 13.14
CA PRO A 253 -7.97 -1.19 12.15
C PRO A 253 -7.47 -1.14 10.71
N ASN A 254 -6.54 -0.23 10.39
CA ASN A 254 -5.98 -0.06 9.05
C ASN A 254 -4.58 -0.71 8.88
N GLY A 255 -4.14 -1.53 9.85
CA GLY A 255 -2.82 -2.16 9.81
C GLY A 255 -1.88 -1.65 10.90
N LEU A 256 -0.60 -1.57 10.59
CA LEU A 256 0.44 -1.06 11.48
C LEU A 256 0.83 0.37 11.06
N ILE A 257 0.98 1.26 12.04
CA ILE A 257 1.81 2.46 11.88
C ILE A 257 3.15 2.17 12.55
N ILE A 258 4.21 2.33 11.78
CA ILE A 258 5.60 2.12 12.18
C ILE A 258 6.31 3.48 12.15
N VAL A 259 6.91 3.85 13.26
CA VAL A 259 7.73 5.05 13.42
C VAL A 259 9.13 4.63 13.84
N GLN A 260 10.14 5.06 13.09
CA GLN A 260 11.55 4.89 13.43
C GLN A 260 12.14 6.27 13.70
N ILE A 261 12.81 6.47 14.85
CA ILE A 261 13.53 7.69 15.22
C ILE A 261 15.00 7.34 15.40
N PHE A 262 15.86 8.04 14.67
CA PHE A 262 17.30 7.83 14.65
C PHE A 262 18.05 8.98 15.32
#